data_08cf63758af3a028c437346a92149613
#
_entry.id   08cf63758af3a028c437346a92149613
#
_cell.length_a   1.000
_cell.length_b   1.000
_cell.length_c   1.000
_cell.angle_alpha   90.00
_cell.angle_beta   90.00
_cell.angle_gamma   90.00
#
_symmetry.space_group_name_H-M   'P 1'
#
loop_
_entity.id
_entity.type
_entity.pdbx_description
1 polymer ?
#
loop_
_entity_poly.entity_id
_entity_poly.type
_entity_poly.pdbx_seq_one_letter_code
_entity_poly.pdbx_strand_id
1 'polypeptide(L)'
;MKIGVFAATVLLCLTGQAAAAPQRIMSLKVCTDELLLDLVQPSRIASVTFLSREKASLRQWPQGASIPVNHGTAEEILATHPDLILADPFIAPALRPLLDKTGAKVVEVPPAENFDQIRSSVRLLAKAVGEETRGEALIARMDATLRDLKAQRPEKTLTVAEWGGGGYVPGRGGLFDALLEAAGARNVEQGSFGYYDVESLIAKNPDALVYGDTYAGTASLRADQDQHPALMKRYAGKRISYAALYGCGVPESADVARQLQDALRKVQK
;
A
#
# COMPACT_ATOMS: atom_id res chain seq x y z
N MET A 1 -44.12 -35.68 -55.68
CA MET A 1 -44.22 -34.45 -54.91
C MET A 1 -43.41 -34.67 -53.62
N LYS A 2 -42.12 -34.20 -53.55
CA LYS A 2 -41.24 -34.39 -52.39
C LYS A 2 -41.26 -33.10 -51.55
N ILE A 3 -41.74 -33.20 -50.35
CA ILE A 3 -41.78 -32.09 -49.39
C ILE A 3 -40.46 -32.17 -48.59
N GLY A 4 -39.60 -31.18 -48.80
CA GLY A 4 -38.35 -31.02 -48.02
C GLY A 4 -38.66 -30.26 -46.70
N VAL A 5 -38.38 -30.90 -45.60
CA VAL A 5 -38.42 -30.29 -44.25
C VAL A 5 -37.10 -29.55 -44.00
N PHE A 6 -37.16 -28.22 -43.95
CA PHE A 6 -36.04 -27.38 -43.47
C PHE A 6 -36.06 -27.36 -41.95
N ALA A 7 -35.07 -27.97 -41.33
CA ALA A 7 -34.82 -27.85 -39.89
C ALA A 7 -34.06 -26.54 -39.64
N ALA A 8 -34.70 -25.55 -39.03
CA ALA A 8 -34.07 -24.34 -38.59
C ALA A 8 -33.36 -24.60 -37.24
N THR A 9 -32.04 -24.61 -37.27
CA THR A 9 -31.22 -24.69 -36.04
C THR A 9 -31.14 -23.34 -35.37
N VAL A 10 -31.90 -23.15 -34.28
CA VAL A 10 -31.81 -21.96 -33.42
C VAL A 10 -30.56 -22.02 -32.60
N LEU A 11 -29.57 -21.20 -32.92
CA LEU A 11 -28.34 -21.01 -32.13
C LEU A 11 -28.67 -20.09 -30.93
N LEU A 12 -28.88 -20.69 -29.75
CA LEU A 12 -29.03 -19.96 -28.50
C LEU A 12 -27.67 -19.39 -28.13
N CYS A 13 -27.43 -18.09 -28.41
CA CYS A 13 -26.33 -17.34 -27.83
C CYS A 13 -26.60 -17.13 -26.34
N LEU A 14 -25.98 -17.94 -25.48
CA LEU A 14 -25.85 -17.71 -24.05
C LEU A 14 -24.93 -16.49 -23.86
N THR A 15 -25.50 -15.29 -23.91
CA THR A 15 -24.80 -14.08 -23.42
C THR A 15 -24.72 -14.21 -21.91
N GLY A 16 -23.56 -14.69 -21.41
CA GLY A 16 -23.24 -14.58 -20.00
C GLY A 16 -23.36 -13.10 -19.60
N GLN A 17 -24.33 -12.76 -18.78
CA GLN A 17 -24.41 -11.42 -18.18
C GLN A 17 -23.18 -11.25 -17.27
N ALA A 18 -22.17 -10.56 -17.78
CA ALA A 18 -21.12 -10.03 -16.91
C ALA A 18 -21.82 -9.11 -15.88
N ALA A 19 -21.69 -9.42 -14.61
CA ALA A 19 -22.22 -8.55 -13.55
C ALA A 19 -21.68 -7.13 -13.78
N ALA A 20 -22.57 -6.15 -13.74
CA ALA A 20 -22.18 -4.75 -13.95
C ALA A 20 -21.10 -4.36 -12.91
N ALA A 21 -20.08 -3.65 -13.38
CA ALA A 21 -19.02 -3.18 -12.49
C ALA A 21 -19.59 -2.23 -11.41
N PRO A 22 -19.10 -2.29 -10.16
CA PRO A 22 -19.58 -1.43 -9.07
C PRO A 22 -19.47 0.06 -9.42
N GLN A 23 -20.50 0.83 -9.04
CA GLN A 23 -20.60 2.26 -9.34
C GLN A 23 -20.56 3.16 -8.09
N ARG A 24 -20.67 2.59 -6.90
CA ARG A 24 -20.67 3.31 -5.62
C ARG A 24 -19.74 2.61 -4.63
N ILE A 25 -18.45 2.75 -4.88
CA ILE A 25 -17.41 2.03 -4.13
C ILE A 25 -17.02 2.85 -2.90
N MET A 26 -17.10 2.24 -1.71
CA MET A 26 -16.66 2.81 -0.45
C MET A 26 -15.43 2.09 0.05
N SER A 27 -14.39 2.82 0.37
CA SER A 27 -13.19 2.26 1.00
C SER A 27 -13.12 2.65 2.48
N LEU A 28 -12.79 1.68 3.33
CA LEU A 28 -12.69 1.83 4.80
C LEU A 28 -11.25 1.72 5.31
N LYS A 29 -10.27 1.74 4.41
CA LYS A 29 -8.84 1.64 4.77
C LYS A 29 -7.97 2.44 3.81
N VAL A 30 -7.02 3.21 4.35
CA VAL A 30 -6.12 4.05 3.55
C VAL A 30 -5.35 3.28 2.48
N CYS A 31 -4.89 2.07 2.74
CA CYS A 31 -4.17 1.27 1.74
C CYS A 31 -5.07 0.83 0.56
N THR A 32 -6.36 0.59 0.80
CA THR A 32 -7.31 0.33 -0.27
C THR A 32 -7.74 1.59 -1.00
N ASP A 33 -7.70 2.76 -0.33
CA ASP A 33 -7.92 4.06 -0.98
C ASP A 33 -6.87 4.31 -2.06
N GLU A 34 -5.59 4.10 -1.73
CA GLU A 34 -4.46 4.29 -2.65
C GLU A 34 -4.64 3.45 -3.92
N LEU A 35 -4.93 2.15 -3.76
CA LEU A 35 -5.19 1.26 -4.89
C LEU A 35 -6.45 1.63 -5.67
N LEU A 36 -7.51 2.03 -4.97
CA LEU A 36 -8.80 2.39 -5.59
C LEU A 36 -8.66 3.62 -6.48
N LEU A 37 -7.95 4.65 -5.99
CA LEU A 37 -7.68 5.87 -6.74
C LEU A 37 -6.88 5.62 -8.03
N ASP A 38 -6.08 4.55 -8.08
CA ASP A 38 -5.37 4.13 -9.29
C ASP A 38 -6.24 3.34 -10.26
N LEU A 39 -7.15 2.55 -9.73
CA LEU A 39 -7.89 1.58 -10.53
C LEU A 39 -9.15 2.16 -11.17
N VAL A 40 -9.87 3.04 -10.47
CA VAL A 40 -11.19 3.49 -10.94
C VAL A 40 -11.28 4.99 -11.13
N GLN A 41 -12.26 5.39 -11.94
CA GLN A 41 -12.57 6.80 -12.11
C GLN A 41 -13.20 7.38 -10.83
N PRO A 42 -12.89 8.63 -10.45
CA PRO A 42 -13.43 9.28 -9.26
C PRO A 42 -14.96 9.23 -9.13
N SER A 43 -15.68 9.26 -10.25
CA SER A 43 -17.14 9.20 -10.30
C SER A 43 -17.74 7.90 -9.76
N ARG A 44 -16.95 6.81 -9.71
CA ARG A 44 -17.37 5.51 -9.16
C ARG A 44 -17.01 5.37 -7.68
N ILE A 45 -16.30 6.32 -7.10
CA ILE A 45 -15.86 6.29 -5.69
C ILE A 45 -16.87 7.07 -4.86
N ALA A 46 -17.64 6.35 -4.03
CA ALA A 46 -18.61 6.95 -3.13
C ALA A 46 -17.94 7.64 -1.94
N SER A 47 -16.90 7.03 -1.37
CA SER A 47 -16.03 7.66 -0.36
C SER A 47 -14.72 6.89 -0.17
N VAL A 48 -13.71 7.60 0.33
CA VAL A 48 -12.43 7.08 0.82
C VAL A 48 -12.22 7.50 2.27
N THR A 49 -11.23 6.95 2.96
CA THR A 49 -10.95 7.39 4.33
C THR A 49 -10.40 8.83 4.35
N PHE A 50 -10.62 9.56 5.44
CA PHE A 50 -10.09 10.93 5.60
C PHE A 50 -8.56 10.98 5.52
N LEU A 51 -7.87 9.87 5.86
CA LEU A 51 -6.42 9.74 5.80
C LEU A 51 -5.86 9.92 4.38
N SER A 52 -6.64 9.64 3.34
CA SER A 52 -6.22 9.85 1.95
C SER A 52 -6.00 11.31 1.56
N ARG A 53 -6.45 12.27 2.40
CA ARG A 53 -6.22 13.70 2.21
C ARG A 53 -5.02 14.23 2.97
N GLU A 54 -4.40 13.43 3.82
CA GLU A 54 -3.23 13.84 4.58
C GLU A 54 -1.96 13.83 3.71
N LYS A 55 -0.96 14.63 4.13
CA LYS A 55 0.32 14.75 3.41
C LYS A 55 1.09 13.44 3.26
N ALA A 56 0.81 12.48 4.13
CA ALA A 56 1.46 11.17 4.10
C ALA A 56 0.85 10.22 3.05
N SER A 57 -0.30 10.56 2.47
CA SER A 57 -0.79 9.87 1.28
C SER A 57 0.14 10.19 0.11
N LEU A 58 0.67 9.16 -0.55
CA LEU A 58 1.53 9.33 -1.74
C LEU A 58 0.84 9.99 -2.91
N ARG A 59 -0.46 9.91 -2.91
CA ARG A 59 -1.22 10.40 -4.03
C ARG A 59 -1.51 11.86 -3.91
N GLN A 60 -1.13 12.57 -4.95
CA GLN A 60 -1.76 13.84 -5.21
C GLN A 60 -3.24 13.54 -5.48
N TRP A 61 -4.08 14.05 -4.60
CA TRP A 61 -5.53 14.02 -4.79
C TRP A 61 -5.87 14.47 -6.22
N PRO A 62 -6.68 13.70 -6.98
CA PRO A 62 -6.99 14.05 -8.36
C PRO A 62 -7.50 15.49 -8.43
N GLN A 63 -6.82 16.36 -9.18
CA GLN A 63 -7.18 17.78 -9.26
C GLN A 63 -8.64 17.90 -9.73
N GLY A 64 -9.44 18.65 -8.99
CA GLY A 64 -10.85 18.86 -9.29
C GLY A 64 -11.79 17.72 -8.92
N ALA A 65 -11.30 16.61 -8.38
CA ALA A 65 -12.17 15.53 -7.92
C ALA A 65 -12.71 15.81 -6.53
N SER A 66 -14.03 15.87 -6.41
CA SER A 66 -14.73 15.96 -5.12
C SER A 66 -15.14 14.55 -4.69
N ILE A 67 -14.18 13.77 -4.18
CA ILE A 67 -14.49 12.46 -3.59
C ILE A 67 -14.79 12.68 -2.10
N PRO A 68 -15.96 12.25 -1.58
CA PRO A 68 -16.28 12.34 -0.18
C PRO A 68 -15.28 11.53 0.67
N VAL A 69 -15.03 11.97 1.91
CA VAL A 69 -14.25 11.20 2.88
C VAL A 69 -15.16 10.62 3.95
N ASN A 70 -14.72 9.50 4.55
CA ASN A 70 -15.38 8.85 5.66
C ASN A 70 -14.40 8.60 6.80
N HIS A 71 -14.95 8.38 8.01
CA HIS A 71 -14.24 7.99 9.23
C HIS A 71 -14.58 6.53 9.60
N GLY A 72 -15.28 5.81 8.73
CA GLY A 72 -15.66 4.42 8.94
C GLY A 72 -16.76 4.22 9.99
N THR A 73 -17.57 5.25 10.27
CA THR A 73 -18.69 5.12 11.21
C THR A 73 -19.87 4.37 10.60
N ALA A 74 -20.70 3.75 11.43
CA ALA A 74 -21.88 3.04 11.01
C ALA A 74 -22.84 3.91 10.21
N GLU A 75 -23.02 5.16 10.67
CA GLU A 75 -23.90 6.16 10.06
C GLU A 75 -23.42 6.53 8.65
N GLU A 76 -22.12 6.76 8.49
CA GLU A 76 -21.52 7.10 7.19
C GLU A 76 -21.66 5.94 6.20
N ILE A 77 -21.45 4.69 6.65
CA ILE A 77 -21.58 3.49 5.81
C ILE A 77 -23.01 3.36 5.29
N LEU A 78 -24.01 3.50 6.19
CA LEU A 78 -25.42 3.40 5.81
C LEU A 78 -25.85 4.56 4.89
N ALA A 79 -25.46 5.80 5.21
CA ALA A 79 -25.82 6.98 4.42
C ALA A 79 -25.19 6.98 3.02
N THR A 80 -24.04 6.31 2.85
CA THR A 80 -23.34 6.24 1.57
C THR A 80 -24.05 5.35 0.55
N HIS A 81 -24.86 4.36 0.98
CA HIS A 81 -25.49 3.36 0.12
C HIS A 81 -24.53 2.77 -0.92
N PRO A 82 -23.39 2.18 -0.50
CA PRO A 82 -22.42 1.61 -1.44
C PRO A 82 -22.97 0.33 -2.10
N ASP A 83 -22.44 0.00 -3.28
CA ASP A 83 -22.64 -1.32 -3.92
C ASP A 83 -21.44 -2.24 -3.73
N LEU A 84 -20.27 -1.65 -3.41
CA LEU A 84 -19.05 -2.36 -3.02
C LEU A 84 -18.40 -1.64 -1.83
N ILE A 85 -18.03 -2.43 -0.80
CA ILE A 85 -17.22 -1.96 0.34
C ILE A 85 -15.89 -2.68 0.32
N LEU A 86 -14.80 -1.90 0.36
CA LEU A 86 -13.44 -2.40 0.54
C LEU A 86 -13.05 -2.25 2.01
N ALA A 87 -12.75 -3.35 2.66
CA ALA A 87 -12.49 -3.40 4.08
C ALA A 87 -11.16 -4.11 4.40
N ASP A 88 -10.74 -3.97 5.62
CA ASP A 88 -9.62 -4.70 6.20
C ASP A 88 -10.14 -5.96 6.91
N PRO A 89 -9.44 -7.10 6.87
CA PRO A 89 -9.80 -8.28 7.65
C PRO A 89 -9.90 -8.04 9.16
N PHE A 90 -9.26 -6.97 9.65
CA PHE A 90 -9.27 -6.56 11.06
C PHE A 90 -10.39 -5.57 11.41
N ILE A 91 -11.36 -5.37 10.53
CA ILE A 91 -12.51 -4.51 10.82
C ILE A 91 -13.19 -4.94 12.12
N ALA A 92 -13.57 -3.95 12.95
CA ALA A 92 -14.15 -4.24 14.25
C ALA A 92 -15.34 -5.21 14.14
N PRO A 93 -15.43 -6.23 14.99
CA PRO A 93 -16.51 -7.23 14.93
C PRO A 93 -17.91 -6.61 14.95
N ALA A 94 -18.09 -5.46 15.60
CA ALA A 94 -19.37 -4.74 15.66
C ALA A 94 -19.80 -4.18 14.30
N LEU A 95 -18.87 -3.91 13.38
CA LEU A 95 -19.19 -3.38 12.04
C LEU A 95 -19.59 -4.49 11.06
N ARG A 96 -19.11 -5.74 11.23
CA ARG A 96 -19.41 -6.84 10.29
C ARG A 96 -20.91 -7.04 10.04
N PRO A 97 -21.77 -7.19 11.09
CA PRO A 97 -23.21 -7.35 10.88
C PRO A 97 -23.87 -6.14 10.23
N LEU A 98 -23.27 -4.94 10.38
CA LEU A 98 -23.73 -3.73 9.71
C LEU A 98 -23.41 -3.76 8.23
N LEU A 99 -22.19 -4.15 7.88
CA LEU A 99 -21.77 -4.28 6.48
C LEU A 99 -22.70 -5.24 5.72
N ASP A 100 -23.04 -6.37 6.34
CA ASP A 100 -23.99 -7.35 5.77
C ASP A 100 -25.37 -6.76 5.51
N LYS A 101 -25.85 -5.83 6.37
CA LYS A 101 -27.14 -5.15 6.21
C LYS A 101 -27.17 -4.11 5.11
N THR A 102 -26.04 -3.63 4.61
CA THR A 102 -26.00 -2.66 3.51
C THR A 102 -26.47 -3.26 2.18
N GLY A 103 -26.41 -4.59 2.04
CA GLY A 103 -26.60 -5.27 0.76
C GLY A 103 -25.44 -5.09 -0.22
N ALA A 104 -24.42 -4.33 0.16
CA ALA A 104 -23.20 -4.16 -0.64
C ALA A 104 -22.35 -5.43 -0.62
N LYS A 105 -21.63 -5.68 -1.71
CA LYS A 105 -20.56 -6.68 -1.70
C LYS A 105 -19.41 -6.17 -0.82
N VAL A 106 -18.98 -6.95 0.14
CA VAL A 106 -17.79 -6.65 0.96
C VAL A 106 -16.60 -7.43 0.44
N VAL A 107 -15.50 -6.74 0.20
CA VAL A 107 -14.22 -7.36 -0.20
C VAL A 107 -13.16 -6.98 0.82
N GLU A 108 -12.63 -7.98 1.51
CA GLU A 108 -11.53 -7.80 2.45
C GLU A 108 -10.20 -7.87 1.70
N VAL A 109 -9.40 -6.81 1.83
CA VAL A 109 -8.08 -6.69 1.22
C VAL A 109 -7.03 -6.78 2.33
N PRO A 110 -6.30 -7.90 2.45
CA PRO A 110 -5.26 -8.04 3.47
C PRO A 110 -4.14 -7.01 3.29
N PRO A 111 -3.45 -6.62 4.37
CA PRO A 111 -2.21 -5.86 4.28
C PRO A 111 -1.18 -6.60 3.42
N ALA A 112 -0.47 -5.88 2.57
CA ALA A 112 0.59 -6.45 1.75
C ALA A 112 1.95 -6.08 2.34
N GLU A 113 2.71 -7.09 2.74
CA GLU A 113 4.02 -6.95 3.41
C GLU A 113 5.19 -7.23 2.47
N ASN A 114 4.93 -7.63 1.22
CA ASN A 114 5.94 -7.87 0.20
C ASN A 114 5.36 -7.70 -1.21
N PHE A 115 6.21 -7.69 -2.23
CA PHE A 115 5.79 -7.43 -3.61
C PHE A 115 4.87 -8.51 -4.20
N ASP A 116 4.94 -9.76 -3.74
CA ASP A 116 4.01 -10.81 -4.18
C ASP A 116 2.61 -10.59 -3.60
N GLN A 117 2.52 -10.18 -2.36
CA GLN A 117 1.25 -9.82 -1.73
C GLN A 117 0.69 -8.53 -2.35
N ILE A 118 1.52 -7.56 -2.72
CA ILE A 118 1.08 -6.37 -3.48
C ILE A 118 0.43 -6.78 -4.80
N ARG A 119 1.05 -7.68 -5.59
CA ARG A 119 0.45 -8.21 -6.83
C ARG A 119 -0.90 -8.87 -6.57
N SER A 120 -0.99 -9.66 -5.49
CA SER A 120 -2.22 -10.33 -5.10
C SER A 120 -3.32 -9.35 -4.71
N SER A 121 -3.00 -8.32 -3.92
CA SER A 121 -3.95 -7.28 -3.50
C SER A 121 -4.44 -6.45 -4.70
N VAL A 122 -3.55 -6.08 -5.63
CA VAL A 122 -3.93 -5.36 -6.85
C VAL A 122 -4.89 -6.20 -7.70
N ARG A 123 -4.60 -7.50 -7.92
CA ARG A 123 -5.48 -8.39 -8.68
C ARG A 123 -6.82 -8.59 -8.01
N LEU A 124 -6.84 -8.79 -6.69
CA LEU A 124 -8.06 -8.94 -5.91
C LEU A 124 -8.96 -7.72 -6.07
N LEU A 125 -8.40 -6.53 -5.89
CA LEU A 125 -9.15 -5.27 -5.95
C LEU A 125 -9.55 -4.95 -7.39
N ALA A 126 -8.67 -5.09 -8.37
CA ALA A 126 -8.97 -4.88 -9.79
C ALA A 126 -10.12 -5.77 -10.27
N LYS A 127 -10.14 -7.05 -9.89
CA LYS A 127 -11.26 -7.96 -10.16
C LYS A 127 -12.55 -7.52 -9.47
N ALA A 128 -12.46 -7.04 -8.22
CA ALA A 128 -13.64 -6.60 -7.47
C ALA A 128 -14.31 -5.38 -8.11
N VAL A 129 -13.53 -4.49 -8.72
CA VAL A 129 -14.01 -3.24 -9.35
C VAL A 129 -14.19 -3.34 -10.88
N GLY A 130 -13.82 -4.48 -11.50
CA GLY A 130 -13.92 -4.71 -12.94
C GLY A 130 -12.88 -3.95 -13.77
N GLU A 131 -11.65 -3.83 -13.25
CA GLU A 131 -10.54 -3.08 -13.87
C GLU A 131 -9.27 -3.94 -13.98
N GLU A 132 -9.41 -5.24 -14.33
CA GLU A 132 -8.32 -6.21 -14.35
C GLU A 132 -7.17 -5.78 -15.26
N THR A 133 -7.49 -5.26 -16.45
CA THR A 133 -6.48 -4.77 -17.40
C THR A 133 -5.64 -3.65 -16.80
N ARG A 134 -6.28 -2.73 -16.08
CA ARG A 134 -5.59 -1.63 -15.40
C ARG A 134 -4.75 -2.14 -14.23
N GLY A 135 -5.26 -3.12 -13.48
CA GLY A 135 -4.52 -3.80 -12.42
C GLY A 135 -3.22 -4.45 -12.93
N GLU A 136 -3.29 -5.21 -14.02
CA GLU A 136 -2.08 -5.83 -14.61
C GLU A 136 -1.10 -4.77 -15.14
N ALA A 137 -1.58 -3.63 -15.65
CA ALA A 137 -0.71 -2.54 -16.07
C ALA A 137 0.05 -1.91 -14.88
N LEU A 138 -0.60 -1.76 -13.71
CA LEU A 138 0.05 -1.30 -12.48
C LEU A 138 1.13 -2.29 -12.03
N ILE A 139 0.82 -3.58 -12.02
CA ILE A 139 1.78 -4.65 -11.69
C ILE A 139 2.97 -4.64 -12.65
N ALA A 140 2.73 -4.53 -13.96
CA ALA A 140 3.79 -4.53 -14.97
C ALA A 140 4.76 -3.36 -14.77
N ARG A 141 4.25 -2.16 -14.40
CA ARG A 141 5.07 -0.98 -14.09
C ARG A 141 5.93 -1.22 -12.83
N MET A 142 5.32 -1.71 -11.75
CA MET A 142 6.02 -2.09 -10.53
C MET A 142 7.14 -3.11 -10.82
N ASP A 143 6.83 -4.16 -11.57
CA ASP A 143 7.78 -5.22 -11.91
C ASP A 143 8.93 -4.72 -12.80
N ALA A 144 8.68 -3.74 -13.67
CA ALA A 144 9.74 -3.08 -14.43
C ALA A 144 10.70 -2.35 -13.49
N THR A 145 10.17 -1.56 -12.53
CA THR A 145 10.98 -0.90 -11.50
C THR A 145 11.83 -1.89 -10.71
N LEU A 146 11.24 -3.01 -10.27
CA LEU A 146 11.97 -4.04 -9.51
C LEU A 146 13.07 -4.72 -10.33
N ARG A 147 12.84 -4.97 -11.63
CA ARG A 147 13.90 -5.49 -12.53
C ARG A 147 15.06 -4.52 -12.66
N ASP A 148 14.78 -3.23 -12.83
CA ASP A 148 15.81 -2.19 -12.92
C ASP A 148 16.64 -2.10 -11.64
N LEU A 149 15.97 -2.14 -10.46
CA LEU A 149 16.65 -2.15 -9.16
C LEU A 149 17.59 -3.34 -9.01
N LYS A 150 17.12 -4.53 -9.42
CA LYS A 150 17.94 -5.75 -9.39
C LYS A 150 19.15 -5.66 -10.32
N ALA A 151 18.98 -5.11 -11.52
CA ALA A 151 20.06 -4.91 -12.51
C ALA A 151 21.10 -3.89 -12.02
N GLN A 152 20.67 -2.94 -11.21
CA GLN A 152 21.51 -1.86 -10.67
C GLN A 152 21.89 -2.10 -9.20
N ARG A 153 21.88 -3.33 -8.71
CA ARG A 153 22.16 -3.64 -7.31
C ARG A 153 23.56 -3.14 -6.91
N PRO A 154 23.71 -2.45 -5.77
CA PRO A 154 25.00 -2.02 -5.27
C PRO A 154 25.93 -3.21 -5.00
N GLU A 155 27.25 -3.04 -5.26
CA GLU A 155 28.26 -4.09 -4.96
C GLU A 155 28.34 -4.37 -3.46
N LYS A 156 28.29 -3.31 -2.64
CA LYS A 156 28.30 -3.42 -1.17
C LYS A 156 26.87 -3.39 -0.64
N THR A 157 26.46 -4.44 0.05
CA THR A 157 25.19 -4.49 0.77
C THR A 157 25.33 -3.80 2.12
N LEU A 158 24.63 -2.68 2.33
CA LEU A 158 24.57 -1.97 3.60
C LEU A 158 23.55 -2.61 4.56
N THR A 159 23.82 -2.53 5.86
CA THR A 159 22.86 -2.83 6.92
C THR A 159 22.13 -1.56 7.33
N VAL A 160 20.83 -1.62 7.43
CA VAL A 160 19.96 -0.45 7.65
C VAL A 160 18.98 -0.74 8.78
N ALA A 161 18.74 0.26 9.63
CA ALA A 161 17.64 0.25 10.57
C ALA A 161 16.61 1.32 10.18
N GLU A 162 15.32 1.00 10.16
CA GLU A 162 14.30 2.02 10.26
C GLU A 162 14.26 2.49 11.71
N TRP A 163 14.38 3.78 11.91
CA TRP A 163 14.31 4.41 13.21
C TRP A 163 13.16 5.41 13.22
N GLY A 164 12.14 5.08 13.96
CA GLY A 164 10.99 5.96 14.15
C GLY A 164 10.69 6.07 15.64
N GLY A 165 10.15 7.18 16.08
CA GLY A 165 9.96 7.47 17.49
C GLY A 165 9.41 6.32 18.35
N GLY A 166 9.97 6.15 19.55
CA GLY A 166 9.57 5.11 20.52
C GLY A 166 10.38 3.82 20.45
N GLY A 167 11.45 3.79 19.66
CA GLY A 167 12.40 2.67 19.63
C GLY A 167 11.90 1.42 18.88
N TYR A 168 10.73 1.45 18.28
CA TYR A 168 10.26 0.36 17.42
C TYR A 168 11.10 0.29 16.13
N VAL A 169 11.60 -0.89 15.83
CA VAL A 169 12.39 -1.17 14.62
C VAL A 169 11.73 -2.36 13.91
N PRO A 170 11.15 -2.16 12.72
CA PRO A 170 10.59 -3.26 11.96
C PRO A 170 11.68 -4.22 11.50
N GLY A 171 11.39 -5.50 11.54
CA GLY A 171 12.34 -6.54 11.19
C GLY A 171 11.99 -7.26 9.90
N ARG A 172 12.37 -8.54 9.85
CA ARG A 172 12.19 -9.38 8.67
C ARG A 172 10.74 -9.71 8.39
N GLY A 173 10.43 -9.82 7.08
CA GLY A 173 9.15 -10.31 6.57
C GLY A 173 8.07 -9.24 6.44
N GLY A 174 8.32 -8.01 6.92
CA GLY A 174 7.43 -6.89 6.72
C GLY A 174 7.76 -6.07 5.46
N LEU A 175 6.91 -5.11 5.14
CA LEU A 175 7.06 -4.26 3.94
C LEU A 175 8.42 -3.53 3.89
N PHE A 176 8.87 -2.99 5.02
CA PHE A 176 10.17 -2.30 5.08
C PHE A 176 11.33 -3.22 4.69
N ASP A 177 11.31 -4.48 5.16
CA ASP A 177 12.32 -5.48 4.80
C ASP A 177 12.31 -5.76 3.29
N ALA A 178 11.12 -5.92 2.69
CA ALA A 178 10.96 -6.09 1.25
C ALA A 178 11.47 -4.89 0.43
N LEU A 179 11.27 -3.65 0.93
CA LEU A 179 11.79 -2.43 0.33
C LEU A 179 13.33 -2.41 0.37
N LEU A 180 13.92 -2.77 1.51
CA LEU A 180 15.39 -2.84 1.67
C LEU A 180 16.00 -3.90 0.75
N GLU A 181 15.42 -5.10 0.69
CA GLU A 181 15.89 -6.16 -0.20
C GLU A 181 15.87 -5.72 -1.67
N ALA A 182 14.78 -5.08 -2.11
CA ALA A 182 14.66 -4.54 -3.45
C ALA A 182 15.69 -3.43 -3.72
N ALA A 183 15.97 -2.58 -2.73
CA ALA A 183 17.01 -1.55 -2.78
C ALA A 183 18.44 -2.10 -2.74
N GLY A 184 18.64 -3.40 -2.47
CA GLY A 184 19.96 -4.03 -2.35
C GLY A 184 20.62 -3.85 -1.00
N ALA A 185 19.86 -3.55 0.04
CA ALA A 185 20.29 -3.44 1.43
C ALA A 185 19.77 -4.60 2.29
N ARG A 186 20.11 -4.61 3.56
CA ARG A 186 19.63 -5.59 4.55
C ARG A 186 19.15 -4.89 5.80
N ASN A 187 18.10 -5.44 6.39
CA ASN A 187 17.60 -5.01 7.67
C ASN A 187 18.57 -5.42 8.79
N VAL A 188 18.86 -4.52 9.73
CA VAL A 188 19.67 -4.82 10.92
C VAL A 188 18.92 -5.71 11.90
N GLU A 189 17.58 -5.55 12.00
CA GLU A 189 16.72 -6.40 12.81
C GLU A 189 16.43 -7.70 12.08
N GLN A 190 16.78 -8.82 12.69
CA GLN A 190 16.64 -10.15 12.10
C GLN A 190 15.39 -10.91 12.60
N GLY A 191 14.77 -10.47 13.70
CA GLY A 191 13.46 -10.91 14.13
C GLY A 191 12.33 -10.24 13.33
N SER A 192 11.09 -10.46 13.72
CA SER A 192 9.93 -9.77 13.08
C SER A 192 9.89 -8.28 13.43
N PHE A 193 10.36 -7.89 14.59
CA PHE A 193 10.55 -6.51 15.05
C PHE A 193 11.45 -6.49 16.28
N GLY A 194 11.98 -5.29 16.60
CA GLY A 194 12.73 -5.03 17.83
C GLY A 194 12.27 -3.74 18.51
N TYR A 195 12.63 -3.60 19.78
CA TYR A 195 12.57 -2.33 20.51
C TYR A 195 13.95 -1.97 20.98
N TYR A 196 14.45 -0.84 20.50
CA TYR A 196 15.80 -0.35 20.82
C TYR A 196 15.73 0.99 21.53
N ASP A 197 16.57 1.15 22.53
CA ASP A 197 17.02 2.45 22.97
C ASP A 197 18.18 2.94 22.09
N VAL A 198 18.63 4.15 22.31
CA VAL A 198 19.70 4.77 21.51
C VAL A 198 20.99 3.96 21.59
N GLU A 199 21.31 3.44 22.77
CA GLU A 199 22.51 2.64 23.04
C GLU A 199 22.47 1.31 22.30
N SER A 200 21.36 0.60 22.37
CA SER A 200 21.15 -0.67 21.67
C SER A 200 21.21 -0.50 20.16
N LEU A 201 20.62 0.58 19.62
CA LEU A 201 20.72 0.90 18.20
C LEU A 201 22.17 1.16 17.78
N ILE A 202 22.92 1.93 18.57
CA ILE A 202 24.35 2.18 18.31
C ILE A 202 25.15 0.89 18.38
N ALA A 203 24.85 -0.01 19.33
CA ALA A 203 25.51 -1.30 19.49
C ALA A 203 25.23 -2.25 18.31
N LYS A 204 24.03 -2.23 17.74
CA LYS A 204 23.69 -2.95 16.49
C LYS A 204 24.48 -2.45 15.28
N ASN A 205 24.95 -1.19 15.35
CA ASN A 205 25.83 -0.56 14.38
C ASN A 205 25.37 -0.69 12.91
N PRO A 206 24.13 -0.29 12.56
CA PRO A 206 23.73 -0.22 11.17
C PRO A 206 24.61 0.78 10.38
N ASP A 207 24.79 0.54 9.09
CA ASP A 207 25.52 1.44 8.20
C ASP A 207 24.76 2.76 7.97
N ALA A 208 23.42 2.72 7.99
CA ALA A 208 22.55 3.89 7.82
C ALA A 208 21.28 3.76 8.66
N LEU A 209 20.68 4.90 9.00
CA LEU A 209 19.35 5.00 9.58
C LEU A 209 18.37 5.55 8.55
N VAL A 210 17.20 4.96 8.51
CA VAL A 210 16.10 5.36 7.62
C VAL A 210 14.92 5.81 8.48
N TYR A 211 14.28 6.90 8.09
CA TYR A 211 13.17 7.53 8.81
C TYR A 211 11.97 7.62 7.88
N GLY A 212 10.83 7.10 8.32
CA GLY A 212 9.56 7.34 7.64
C GLY A 212 9.15 8.80 7.76
N ASP A 213 8.74 9.41 6.67
CA ASP A 213 8.35 10.82 6.61
C ASP A 213 6.88 11.09 6.95
N THR A 214 6.08 10.05 7.20
CA THR A 214 4.64 10.14 7.50
C THR A 214 4.33 11.19 8.57
N TYR A 215 5.16 11.29 9.59
CA TYR A 215 5.00 12.24 10.69
C TYR A 215 6.18 13.20 10.82
N ALA A 216 6.95 13.40 9.76
CA ALA A 216 8.09 14.30 9.76
C ALA A 216 7.66 15.73 10.13
N GLY A 217 8.35 16.31 11.11
CA GLY A 217 8.06 17.65 11.62
C GLY A 217 6.91 17.74 12.64
N THR A 218 6.28 16.62 13.01
CA THR A 218 5.32 16.58 14.11
C THR A 218 6.07 16.58 15.44
N ALA A 219 5.86 17.61 16.26
CA ALA A 219 6.46 17.68 17.59
C ALA A 219 5.89 16.56 18.49
N SER A 220 6.75 15.71 19.03
CA SER A 220 6.38 14.68 19.99
C SER A 220 7.61 14.28 20.82
N LEU A 221 7.38 13.76 22.03
CA LEU A 221 8.48 13.21 22.86
C LEU A 221 9.23 12.07 22.16
N ARG A 222 8.59 11.39 21.22
CA ARG A 222 9.22 10.36 20.38
C ARG A 222 10.15 10.98 19.35
N ALA A 223 9.79 12.12 18.76
CA ALA A 223 10.64 12.83 17.81
C ALA A 223 11.95 13.33 18.47
N ASP A 224 11.94 13.60 19.77
CA ASP A 224 13.13 14.03 20.49
C ASP A 224 14.23 12.97 20.50
N GLN A 225 13.86 11.69 20.52
CA GLN A 225 14.84 10.58 20.42
C GLN A 225 15.58 10.59 19.08
N ASP A 226 14.92 11.00 18.00
CA ASP A 226 15.52 11.08 16.66
C ASP A 226 16.58 12.17 16.59
N GLN A 227 16.51 13.16 17.46
CA GLN A 227 17.45 14.28 17.59
C GLN A 227 18.52 14.03 18.66
N HIS A 228 18.58 12.81 19.24
CA HIS A 228 19.56 12.51 20.28
C HIS A 228 20.98 12.79 19.78
N PRO A 229 21.83 13.55 20.53
CA PRO A 229 23.13 14.02 20.06
C PRO A 229 24.06 12.89 19.60
N ALA A 230 24.01 11.72 20.27
CA ALA A 230 24.81 10.55 19.90
C ALA A 230 24.42 10.01 18.52
N LEU A 231 23.11 9.94 18.18
CA LEU A 231 22.64 9.51 16.87
C LEU A 231 22.99 10.54 15.79
N MET A 232 22.76 11.83 16.09
CA MET A 232 23.12 12.92 15.18
C MET A 232 24.60 12.90 14.81
N LYS A 233 25.49 12.68 15.80
CA LYS A 233 26.93 12.60 15.58
C LYS A 233 27.34 11.30 14.86
N ARG A 234 26.82 10.14 15.31
CA ARG A 234 27.19 8.82 14.78
C ARG A 234 26.76 8.61 13.35
N TYR A 235 25.57 9.10 12.99
CA TYR A 235 24.96 8.91 11.68
C TYR A 235 24.88 10.21 10.86
N ALA A 236 25.81 11.15 11.11
CA ALA A 236 25.95 12.35 10.26
C ALA A 236 26.16 11.93 8.80
N GLY A 237 25.32 12.43 7.88
CA GLY A 237 25.34 12.06 6.46
C GLY A 237 24.86 10.63 6.13
N LYS A 238 24.39 9.87 7.13
CA LYS A 238 23.89 8.48 6.98
C LYS A 238 22.43 8.33 7.43
N ARG A 239 21.71 9.45 7.51
CA ARG A 239 20.29 9.52 7.84
C ARG A 239 19.51 9.76 6.56
N ILE A 240 18.56 8.90 6.28
CA ILE A 240 17.76 8.88 5.05
C ILE A 240 16.30 9.02 5.43
N SER A 241 15.61 10.00 4.85
CA SER A 241 14.14 10.06 4.91
C SER A 241 13.54 9.34 3.69
N TYR A 242 12.43 8.65 3.89
CA TYR A 242 11.70 7.96 2.82
C TYR A 242 10.19 8.10 3.01
N ALA A 243 9.45 7.98 1.91
CA ALA A 243 8.01 8.00 1.94
C ALA A 243 7.47 6.69 2.54
N ALA A 244 7.03 6.73 3.80
CA ALA A 244 6.58 5.54 4.52
C ALA A 244 5.17 5.05 4.13
N LEU A 245 4.40 5.84 3.37
CA LEU A 245 3.10 5.46 2.79
C LEU A 245 2.09 4.87 3.79
N TYR A 246 2.10 5.32 5.05
CA TYR A 246 1.34 4.67 6.14
C TYR A 246 1.62 3.15 6.28
N GLY A 247 2.76 2.67 5.79
CA GLY A 247 3.06 1.24 5.75
C GLY A 247 2.23 0.46 4.74
N CYS A 248 1.63 1.12 3.75
CA CYS A 248 0.82 0.46 2.72
C CYS A 248 1.69 -0.19 1.64
N GLY A 249 1.54 -1.50 1.46
CA GLY A 249 2.09 -2.21 0.32
C GLY A 249 1.25 -1.93 -0.94
N VAL A 250 1.75 -1.06 -1.80
CA VAL A 250 1.12 -0.64 -3.06
C VAL A 250 2.16 -0.69 -4.19
N PRO A 251 1.77 -0.64 -5.49
CA PRO A 251 2.73 -0.68 -6.60
C PRO A 251 3.84 0.36 -6.50
N GLU A 252 3.57 1.55 -5.96
CA GLU A 252 4.52 2.63 -5.71
C GLU A 252 5.60 2.29 -4.70
N SER A 253 5.43 1.23 -3.92
CA SER A 253 6.46 0.71 -3.02
C SER A 253 7.76 0.37 -3.77
N ALA A 254 7.69 0.02 -5.06
CA ALA A 254 8.88 -0.17 -5.90
C ALA A 254 9.63 1.14 -6.16
N ASP A 255 8.92 2.26 -6.30
CA ASP A 255 9.54 3.58 -6.47
C ASP A 255 10.15 4.07 -5.15
N VAL A 256 9.54 3.74 -4.01
CA VAL A 256 10.13 3.95 -2.67
C VAL A 256 11.44 3.17 -2.52
N ALA A 257 11.46 1.89 -2.93
CA ALA A 257 12.69 1.10 -2.93
C ALA A 257 13.78 1.71 -3.82
N ARG A 258 13.40 2.33 -4.95
CA ARG A 258 14.32 3.07 -5.83
C ARG A 258 14.92 4.29 -5.10
N GLN A 259 14.08 5.09 -4.44
CA GLN A 259 14.55 6.23 -3.65
C GLN A 259 15.52 5.80 -2.56
N LEU A 260 15.24 4.69 -1.87
CA LEU A 260 16.13 4.11 -0.87
C LEU A 260 17.46 3.66 -1.49
N GLN A 261 17.46 2.96 -2.63
CA GLN A 261 18.68 2.54 -3.33
C GLN A 261 19.56 3.74 -3.69
N ASP A 262 18.95 4.80 -4.25
CA ASP A 262 19.67 6.01 -4.67
C ASP A 262 20.25 6.78 -3.47
N ALA A 263 19.51 6.83 -2.35
CA ALA A 263 19.98 7.45 -1.12
C ALA A 263 21.11 6.64 -0.47
N LEU A 264 20.99 5.32 -0.42
CA LEU A 264 22.01 4.43 0.15
C LEU A 264 23.33 4.46 -0.64
N ARG A 265 23.29 4.64 -1.97
CA ARG A 265 24.49 4.85 -2.78
C ARG A 265 25.27 6.11 -2.40
N LYS A 266 24.59 7.15 -1.92
CA LYS A 266 25.24 8.38 -1.44
C LYS A 266 25.97 8.16 -0.11
N VAL A 267 25.45 7.26 0.73
CA VAL A 267 26.10 6.89 2.00
C VAL A 267 27.39 6.08 1.79
N GLN A 268 27.54 5.38 0.66
CA GLN A 268 28.70 4.57 0.33
C GLN A 268 29.89 5.39 -0.19
N LYS A 269 29.67 6.63 -0.62
CA LYS A 269 30.71 7.57 -1.10
C LYS A 269 31.32 8.33 0.04
#